data_4d09da05fec335ef72b7d4498ade2306
#
_entry.id   4d09da05fec335ef72b7d4498ade2306
#
_cell.length_a   1.000
_cell.length_b   1.000
_cell.length_c   1.000
_cell.angle_alpha   90.00
_cell.angle_beta   90.00
_cell.angle_gamma   90.00
#
_symmetry.space_group_name_H-M   'P 1'
#
loop_
_entity.id
_entity.type
_entity.pdbx_description
1 polymer ?
#
loop_
_entity_poly.entity_id
_entity_poly.type
_entity_poly.pdbx_seq_one_letter_code
_entity_poly.pdbx_strand_id
1 'polypeptide(L)'
;MLLLYPFINQFKAMLVREMSEQNGNLGLNQNYDRVNPNDKNYVYIPIVGTDDIHGNFFPKVNHIQIGEEELTYKTGGLEFVAKYINILREEFGAHRVLYFDGGDFYQGGMASVLFDGEIMQDFFNIIGLNGSTIGNHEFDYPRSWIESKISRANYKTLVHNIRDNSTLKKRGALGRNHERSHIYKIKLDNNDIIKIGVIGLTFNMKNDKKMPNTWGNRATWDSLHFYSYLTELEQESSKLRKLGANAVIALTHFGLVCNQTLAMKLDMYNKSSIQGECFRDDEDSVLYKLLDVIKPGVIDGIIGGDTHMEMHHWENNIPMMSVPTHARYLNIMYLPFKKNEKGKYILVNDEIKIEGPLPACEKIFKNSQNCELISSKEYLQAGELINYSWHGKKIEKDRIVQPLYDKYYKEYQTYAEQSIVTFEGFDKIKVDKSGDCILCNTYLDAIADIKKADFAIINRGIFPEELVPCTLTREDFYNQMPYLDKICTVNVTGEEIKKIVGTVQSVGKSFYPSSNLKQSLKINKEGKKEVVKIELYVNGQLKEIVNDKIYKMASSMYVLSETSGEDFAKGESYEIIHKKAIDKKVICSNKTIDEEMAEYFKGKGVVDLSKKVDPKKPRIFIIE
;
A
#
# COMPACT_ATOMS: atom_id res chain seq x y z
N MET A 1 -6.84 41.11 -22.20
CA MET A 1 -7.25 39.86 -21.56
C MET A 1 -6.53 39.57 -20.23
N LEU A 2 -5.71 40.51 -19.77
CA LEU A 2 -4.90 40.42 -18.50
C LEU A 2 -5.52 41.18 -17.30
N LEU A 3 -6.69 41.79 -17.45
CA LEU A 3 -7.35 42.58 -16.38
C LEU A 3 -8.55 41.87 -15.72
N LEU A 4 -8.91 40.66 -16.12
CA LEU A 4 -10.03 39.91 -15.53
C LEU A 4 -9.61 38.82 -14.52
N TYR A 5 -8.35 38.51 -14.42
CA TYR A 5 -7.82 37.44 -13.53
C TYR A 5 -7.95 37.76 -12.02
N PRO A 6 -7.70 38.98 -11.54
CA PRO A 6 -7.88 39.32 -10.12
C PRO A 6 -9.33 39.26 -9.66
N PHE A 7 -10.26 39.65 -10.54
CA PHE A 7 -11.70 39.68 -10.22
C PHE A 7 -12.31 38.28 -10.06
N ILE A 8 -11.85 37.30 -10.85
CA ILE A 8 -12.32 35.91 -10.76
C ILE A 8 -11.85 35.26 -9.46
N ASN A 9 -10.64 35.55 -9.01
CA ASN A 9 -10.10 35.00 -7.77
C ASN A 9 -10.73 35.65 -6.52
N GLN A 10 -10.99 36.97 -6.54
CA GLN A 10 -11.75 37.64 -5.48
C GLN A 10 -13.19 37.15 -5.39
N PHE A 11 -13.83 36.88 -6.52
CA PHE A 11 -15.20 36.36 -6.54
C PHE A 11 -15.27 34.91 -6.02
N LYS A 12 -14.26 34.09 -6.32
CA LYS A 12 -14.13 32.72 -5.77
C LYS A 12 -13.86 32.72 -4.27
N ALA A 13 -12.95 33.56 -3.78
CA ALA A 13 -12.67 33.72 -2.36
C ALA A 13 -13.88 34.25 -1.58
N MET A 14 -14.65 35.13 -2.18
CA MET A 14 -15.89 35.67 -1.59
C MET A 14 -17.00 34.61 -1.53
N LEU A 15 -17.16 33.79 -2.58
CA LEU A 15 -18.12 32.67 -2.60
C LEU A 15 -17.75 31.60 -1.54
N VAL A 16 -16.48 31.29 -1.36
CA VAL A 16 -16.02 30.37 -0.32
C VAL A 16 -16.28 30.94 1.07
N ARG A 17 -16.11 32.25 1.27
CA ARG A 17 -16.33 32.92 2.55
C ARG A 17 -17.82 33.06 2.90
N GLU A 18 -18.67 33.39 1.95
CA GLU A 18 -20.12 33.46 2.16
C GLU A 18 -20.75 32.09 2.43
N MET A 19 -20.21 31.02 1.84
CA MET A 19 -20.66 29.65 2.13
C MET A 19 -20.21 29.14 3.52
N SER A 20 -19.12 29.65 4.09
CA SER A 20 -18.62 29.25 5.41
C SER A 20 -19.40 29.89 6.58
N GLU A 21 -20.03 31.05 6.39
CA GLU A 21 -20.72 31.79 7.45
C GLU A 21 -22.18 31.34 7.67
N GLN A 22 -22.79 30.61 6.73
CA GLN A 22 -24.21 30.22 6.82
C GLN A 22 -24.50 28.84 7.42
N ASN A 23 -23.50 28.02 7.76
CA ASN A 23 -23.77 26.66 8.21
C ASN A 23 -23.09 26.31 9.53
N GLY A 24 -23.74 26.68 10.62
CA GLY A 24 -23.53 26.03 11.92
C GLY A 24 -23.88 24.55 11.84
N ASN A 25 -22.96 23.70 12.32
CA ASN A 25 -23.10 22.29 12.73
C ASN A 25 -24.25 21.48 12.08
N LEU A 26 -24.18 21.25 10.78
CA LEU A 26 -24.95 20.18 10.16
C LEU A 26 -24.02 18.95 10.10
N GLY A 27 -24.13 18.08 11.12
CA GLY A 27 -23.66 16.72 10.99
C GLY A 27 -24.29 16.12 9.74
N LEU A 28 -23.45 15.65 8.81
CA LEU A 28 -23.95 14.96 7.62
C LEU A 28 -24.71 13.75 8.11
N ASN A 29 -26.03 13.74 7.93
CA ASN A 29 -26.83 12.54 8.11
C ASN A 29 -26.39 11.56 7.03
N GLN A 30 -25.82 10.44 7.45
CA GLN A 30 -25.62 9.30 6.56
C GLN A 30 -27.00 8.91 6.02
N ASN A 31 -27.18 8.97 4.71
CA ASN A 31 -28.48 8.76 4.05
C ASN A 31 -28.79 7.27 3.82
N TYR A 32 -28.31 6.38 4.69
CA TYR A 32 -28.61 4.94 4.60
C TYR A 32 -29.09 4.38 5.95
N ASP A 33 -29.89 3.31 5.88
CA ASP A 33 -30.45 2.66 7.05
C ASP A 33 -29.37 1.86 7.79
N ARG A 34 -29.10 2.27 9.01
CA ARG A 34 -28.12 1.63 9.90
C ARG A 34 -28.61 0.28 10.39
N VAL A 35 -27.66 -0.62 10.65
CA VAL A 35 -27.97 -1.87 11.36
C VAL A 35 -28.33 -1.54 12.81
N ASN A 36 -29.52 -2.01 13.24
CA ASN A 36 -29.98 -1.80 14.61
C ASN A 36 -29.32 -2.83 15.54
N PRO A 37 -28.50 -2.41 16.53
CA PRO A 37 -27.86 -3.32 17.47
C PRO A 37 -28.86 -4.09 18.37
N ASN A 38 -30.08 -3.54 18.50
CA ASN A 38 -31.18 -4.11 19.27
C ASN A 38 -32.31 -4.66 18.38
N ASP A 39 -31.99 -5.15 17.19
CA ASP A 39 -32.95 -5.76 16.29
C ASP A 39 -33.64 -6.95 16.97
N LYS A 40 -34.97 -7.04 16.80
CA LYS A 40 -35.76 -8.10 17.42
C LYS A 40 -35.72 -9.43 16.66
N ASN A 41 -35.38 -9.38 15.40
CA ASN A 41 -35.35 -10.54 14.49
C ASN A 41 -33.97 -11.19 14.40
N TYR A 42 -32.91 -10.38 14.57
CA TYR A 42 -31.54 -10.80 14.35
C TYR A 42 -30.60 -10.39 15.47
N VAL A 43 -29.64 -11.26 15.78
CA VAL A 43 -28.43 -10.90 16.55
C VAL A 43 -27.33 -10.61 15.55
N TYR A 44 -26.94 -9.34 15.43
CA TYR A 44 -25.85 -8.94 14.56
C TYR A 44 -24.50 -9.09 15.25
N ILE A 45 -23.53 -9.63 14.50
CA ILE A 45 -22.13 -9.69 14.88
C ILE A 45 -21.36 -8.83 13.88
N PRO A 46 -20.95 -7.60 14.25
CA PRO A 46 -20.11 -6.76 13.40
C PRO A 46 -18.70 -7.32 13.28
N ILE A 47 -18.20 -7.40 12.06
CA ILE A 47 -16.81 -7.73 11.74
C ILE A 47 -16.19 -6.53 11.06
N VAL A 48 -15.22 -5.89 11.72
CA VAL A 48 -14.42 -4.82 11.15
C VAL A 48 -13.29 -5.45 10.34
N GLY A 49 -13.05 -4.95 9.12
CA GLY A 49 -11.95 -5.35 8.25
C GLY A 49 -11.05 -4.18 7.91
N THR A 50 -9.75 -4.39 8.01
CA THR A 50 -8.68 -3.59 7.41
C THR A 50 -7.74 -4.52 6.67
N ASP A 51 -6.98 -4.00 5.75
CA ASP A 51 -5.93 -4.68 5.00
C ASP A 51 -4.91 -3.66 4.50
N ASP A 52 -3.74 -4.13 4.08
CA ASP A 52 -2.72 -3.32 3.41
C ASP A 52 -2.41 -1.99 4.13
N ILE A 53 -2.29 -2.04 5.47
CA ILE A 53 -2.01 -0.86 6.29
C ILE A 53 -0.62 -0.31 6.00
N HIS A 54 0.33 -1.17 5.61
CA HIS A 54 1.67 -0.79 5.21
C HIS A 54 2.36 0.16 6.18
N GLY A 55 2.31 -0.14 7.48
CA GLY A 55 3.01 0.61 8.52
C GLY A 55 2.53 2.04 8.76
N ASN A 56 1.41 2.45 8.18
CA ASN A 56 0.87 3.80 8.28
C ASN A 56 0.04 3.95 9.57
N PHE A 57 0.73 4.19 10.68
CA PHE A 57 0.07 4.41 11.98
C PHE A 57 -0.48 5.83 12.12
N PHE A 58 0.37 6.85 11.84
CA PHE A 58 -0.02 8.25 11.91
C PHE A 58 -0.75 8.70 10.65
N PRO A 59 -1.68 9.67 10.76
CA PRO A 59 -2.33 10.24 9.59
C PRO A 59 -1.32 10.96 8.71
N LYS A 60 -1.45 10.79 7.41
CA LYS A 60 -0.66 11.50 6.41
C LYS A 60 -1.12 12.95 6.32
N VAL A 61 -0.19 13.88 6.39
CA VAL A 61 -0.46 15.29 6.11
C VAL A 61 -0.37 15.51 4.61
N ASN A 62 -1.40 16.09 4.04
CA ASN A 62 -1.48 16.43 2.62
C ASN A 62 -1.57 17.94 2.45
N HIS A 63 -0.95 18.43 1.40
CA HIS A 63 -0.93 19.83 1.00
C HIS A 63 -1.47 19.98 -0.41
N ILE A 64 -2.39 20.89 -0.61
CA ILE A 64 -2.93 21.18 -1.94
C ILE A 64 -3.00 22.68 -2.16
N GLN A 65 -2.47 23.16 -3.30
CA GLN A 65 -2.49 24.56 -3.66
C GLN A 65 -3.85 24.93 -4.29
N ILE A 66 -4.54 25.90 -3.70
CA ILE A 66 -5.83 26.41 -4.17
C ILE A 66 -5.68 27.91 -4.45
N GLY A 67 -5.35 28.24 -5.69
CA GLY A 67 -4.99 29.61 -6.04
C GLY A 67 -3.69 30.03 -5.36
N GLU A 68 -3.73 31.09 -4.52
CA GLU A 68 -2.60 31.57 -3.73
C GLU A 68 -2.55 30.95 -2.31
N GLU A 69 -3.56 30.20 -1.90
CA GLU A 69 -3.67 29.60 -0.58
C GLU A 69 -3.28 28.11 -0.61
N GLU A 70 -2.63 27.66 0.43
CA GLU A 70 -2.33 26.24 0.66
C GLU A 70 -3.34 25.67 1.66
N LEU A 71 -4.05 24.61 1.24
CA LEU A 71 -4.90 23.83 2.13
C LEU A 71 -4.11 22.65 2.66
N THR A 72 -4.00 22.56 4.00
CA THR A 72 -3.42 21.40 4.68
C THR A 72 -4.53 20.55 5.31
N TYR A 73 -4.51 19.24 5.04
CA TYR A 73 -5.48 18.31 5.59
C TYR A 73 -4.84 16.93 5.85
N LYS A 74 -5.53 16.10 6.64
CA LYS A 74 -5.01 14.79 7.06
C LYS A 74 -5.87 13.66 6.52
N THR A 75 -5.23 12.56 6.12
CA THR A 75 -5.88 11.34 5.63
C THR A 75 -5.30 10.10 6.30
N GLY A 76 -6.14 9.10 6.53
CA GLY A 76 -5.75 7.86 7.18
C GLY A 76 -5.43 8.03 8.67
N GLY A 77 -4.91 6.99 9.25
CA GLY A 77 -4.47 6.95 10.65
C GLY A 77 -5.24 5.93 11.48
N LEU A 78 -4.48 5.04 12.12
CA LEU A 78 -5.07 3.96 12.94
C LEU A 78 -5.80 4.47 14.19
N GLU A 79 -5.53 5.71 14.60
CA GLU A 79 -6.25 6.37 15.69
C GLU A 79 -7.74 6.57 15.40
N PHE A 80 -8.07 6.79 14.12
CA PHE A 80 -9.47 6.92 13.67
C PHE A 80 -10.12 5.55 13.48
N VAL A 81 -9.39 4.57 12.96
CA VAL A 81 -9.85 3.16 12.92
C VAL A 81 -10.22 2.68 14.32
N ALA A 82 -9.39 2.98 15.32
CA ALA A 82 -9.69 2.66 16.73
C ALA A 82 -11.00 3.29 17.20
N LYS A 83 -11.29 4.53 16.78
CA LYS A 83 -12.53 5.23 17.14
C LYS A 83 -13.76 4.50 16.61
N TYR A 84 -13.77 4.07 15.37
CA TYR A 84 -14.88 3.28 14.80
C TYR A 84 -15.10 1.98 15.56
N ILE A 85 -14.02 1.23 15.86
CA ILE A 85 -14.10 -0.02 16.60
C ILE A 85 -14.70 0.21 17.99
N ASN A 86 -14.32 1.28 18.68
CA ASN A 86 -14.86 1.59 20.00
C ASN A 86 -16.31 2.06 19.94
N ILE A 87 -16.72 2.82 18.92
CA ILE A 87 -18.13 3.17 18.72
C ILE A 87 -18.98 1.90 18.54
N LEU A 88 -18.54 0.96 17.70
CA LEU A 88 -19.23 -0.32 17.54
C LEU A 88 -19.31 -1.12 18.85
N ARG A 89 -18.21 -1.15 19.63
CA ARG A 89 -18.17 -1.84 20.92
C ARG A 89 -19.14 -1.24 21.94
N GLU A 90 -19.34 0.07 21.92
CA GLU A 90 -20.33 0.74 22.73
C GLU A 90 -21.76 0.41 22.28
N GLU A 91 -22.01 0.30 20.97
CA GLU A 91 -23.35 0.05 20.42
C GLU A 91 -23.78 -1.42 20.49
N PHE A 92 -22.89 -2.33 20.12
CA PHE A 92 -23.18 -3.76 20.01
C PHE A 92 -22.73 -4.58 21.24
N GLY A 93 -21.92 -3.98 22.12
CA GLY A 93 -21.21 -4.68 23.19
C GLY A 93 -19.83 -5.17 22.73
N ALA A 94 -18.80 -4.89 23.54
CA ALA A 94 -17.40 -5.15 23.18
C ALA A 94 -17.11 -6.60 22.79
N HIS A 95 -17.82 -7.55 23.39
CA HIS A 95 -17.67 -8.98 23.14
C HIS A 95 -18.29 -9.47 21.83
N ARG A 96 -19.13 -8.65 21.18
CA ARG A 96 -19.77 -8.98 19.88
C ARG A 96 -19.02 -8.44 18.67
N VAL A 97 -18.12 -7.47 18.84
CA VAL A 97 -17.38 -6.85 17.73
C VAL A 97 -16.08 -7.59 17.52
N LEU A 98 -15.89 -8.11 16.32
CA LEU A 98 -14.64 -8.73 15.89
C LEU A 98 -13.89 -7.77 14.97
N TYR A 99 -12.56 -7.78 15.04
CA TYR A 99 -11.69 -7.02 14.17
C TYR A 99 -10.65 -7.95 13.55
N PHE A 100 -10.54 -7.95 12.23
CA PHE A 100 -9.58 -8.72 11.45
C PHE A 100 -8.80 -7.83 10.48
N ASP A 101 -7.57 -8.27 10.17
CA ASP A 101 -6.70 -7.59 9.22
C ASP A 101 -6.24 -8.53 8.11
N GLY A 102 -6.31 -8.08 6.86
CA GLY A 102 -6.02 -8.83 5.65
C GLY A 102 -4.54 -9.05 5.34
N GLY A 103 -3.61 -8.59 6.18
CA GLY A 103 -2.16 -8.70 5.96
C GLY A 103 -1.52 -7.45 5.37
N ASP A 104 -0.21 -7.48 5.15
CA ASP A 104 0.62 -6.35 4.71
C ASP A 104 0.53 -5.14 5.66
N PHE A 105 0.72 -5.37 6.95
CA PHE A 105 0.54 -4.30 7.93
C PHE A 105 1.83 -3.70 8.49
N TYR A 106 3.01 -4.32 8.29
CA TYR A 106 4.27 -3.79 8.85
C TYR A 106 5.08 -2.94 7.88
N GLN A 107 5.28 -3.39 6.65
CA GLN A 107 6.16 -2.76 5.67
C GLN A 107 5.48 -1.55 5.04
N GLY A 108 6.22 -0.46 4.86
CA GLY A 108 5.83 0.70 4.05
C GLY A 108 5.86 2.04 4.79
N GLY A 109 5.19 2.20 5.91
CA GLY A 109 5.15 3.48 6.63
C GLY A 109 6.41 3.78 7.45
N MET A 110 6.89 5.01 7.42
CA MET A 110 8.07 5.47 8.17
C MET A 110 7.97 5.15 9.67
N ALA A 111 6.79 5.28 10.27
CA ALA A 111 6.58 4.97 11.68
C ALA A 111 6.87 3.52 12.00
N SER A 112 6.41 2.58 11.17
CA SER A 112 6.68 1.16 11.36
C SER A 112 8.17 0.85 11.23
N VAL A 113 8.82 1.39 10.20
CA VAL A 113 10.25 1.16 9.95
C VAL A 113 11.12 1.74 11.05
N LEU A 114 10.87 2.98 11.46
CA LEU A 114 11.63 3.66 12.52
C LEU A 114 11.61 2.88 13.84
N PHE A 115 10.49 2.25 14.16
CA PHE A 115 10.32 1.49 15.39
C PHE A 115 10.34 -0.03 15.20
N ASP A 116 10.92 -0.52 14.12
CA ASP A 116 11.05 -1.96 13.83
C ASP A 116 9.70 -2.71 13.94
N GLY A 117 8.61 -2.10 13.48
CA GLY A 117 7.25 -2.66 13.54
C GLY A 117 6.60 -2.67 14.93
N GLU A 118 7.29 -2.18 16.00
CA GLU A 118 6.76 -2.22 17.37
C GLU A 118 5.48 -1.40 17.53
N ILE A 119 5.40 -0.24 16.91
CA ILE A 119 4.22 0.62 16.99
C ILE A 119 2.97 -0.08 16.43
N MET A 120 3.11 -0.85 15.35
CA MET A 120 2.03 -1.62 14.75
C MET A 120 1.61 -2.78 15.67
N GLN A 121 2.60 -3.50 16.20
CA GLN A 121 2.36 -4.59 17.15
C GLN A 121 1.65 -4.10 18.42
N ASP A 122 2.10 -2.98 18.98
CA ASP A 122 1.49 -2.37 20.18
C ASP A 122 0.06 -1.92 19.89
N PHE A 123 -0.19 -1.34 18.70
CA PHE A 123 -1.54 -0.93 18.29
C PHE A 123 -2.49 -2.12 18.23
N PHE A 124 -2.15 -3.17 17.51
CA PHE A 124 -3.02 -4.34 17.38
C PHE A 124 -3.27 -5.05 18.71
N ASN A 125 -2.26 -5.06 19.58
CA ASN A 125 -2.42 -5.60 20.91
C ASN A 125 -3.36 -4.76 21.78
N ILE A 126 -3.28 -3.42 21.70
CA ILE A 126 -4.07 -2.51 22.56
C ILE A 126 -5.52 -2.37 22.07
N ILE A 127 -5.71 -2.32 20.75
CA ILE A 127 -7.06 -2.26 20.18
C ILE A 127 -7.80 -3.61 20.25
N GLY A 128 -7.09 -4.70 20.51
CA GLY A 128 -7.64 -6.04 20.60
C GLY A 128 -8.06 -6.59 19.24
N LEU A 129 -7.11 -6.61 18.29
CA LEU A 129 -7.26 -7.36 17.04
C LEU A 129 -7.57 -8.82 17.38
N ASN A 130 -8.53 -9.42 16.70
CA ASN A 130 -8.85 -10.83 16.89
C ASN A 130 -7.91 -11.74 16.08
N GLY A 131 -7.65 -11.38 14.84
CA GLY A 131 -6.73 -12.13 13.98
C GLY A 131 -6.31 -11.37 12.74
N SER A 132 -5.17 -11.75 12.20
CA SER A 132 -4.69 -11.30 10.89
C SER A 132 -4.32 -12.51 10.02
N THR A 133 -4.33 -12.33 8.71
CA THR A 133 -3.52 -13.20 7.83
C THR A 133 -2.13 -12.59 7.63
N ILE A 134 -1.33 -13.15 6.75
CA ILE A 134 -0.02 -12.65 6.34
C ILE A 134 -0.09 -12.30 4.86
N GLY A 135 0.40 -11.11 4.51
CA GLY A 135 0.58 -10.70 3.15
C GLY A 135 1.97 -11.06 2.59
N ASN A 136 2.26 -10.56 1.41
CA ASN A 136 3.57 -10.77 0.77
C ASN A 136 4.68 -9.91 1.42
N HIS A 137 4.34 -8.72 1.92
CA HIS A 137 5.32 -7.81 2.51
C HIS A 137 5.73 -8.16 3.94
N GLU A 138 5.03 -9.03 4.66
CA GLU A 138 5.59 -9.60 5.88
C GLU A 138 6.84 -10.43 5.59
N PHE A 139 6.97 -11.01 4.40
CA PHE A 139 8.14 -11.77 3.99
C PHE A 139 9.33 -10.92 3.50
N ASP A 140 9.22 -9.60 3.48
CA ASP A 140 10.35 -8.70 3.28
C ASP A 140 11.34 -8.79 4.44
N TYR A 141 10.85 -9.22 5.60
CA TYR A 141 11.63 -9.38 6.81
C TYR A 141 12.22 -10.80 6.98
N PRO A 142 13.34 -10.93 7.72
CA PRO A 142 13.87 -12.24 8.08
C PRO A 142 12.84 -13.07 8.86
N ARG A 143 12.84 -14.39 8.65
CA ARG A 143 11.92 -15.31 9.33
C ARG A 143 11.91 -15.14 10.86
N SER A 144 13.08 -14.98 11.47
CA SER A 144 13.20 -14.75 12.92
C SER A 144 12.48 -13.48 13.39
N TRP A 145 12.45 -12.45 12.56
CA TRP A 145 11.73 -11.21 12.84
C TRP A 145 10.22 -11.47 12.83
N ILE A 146 9.70 -12.12 11.77
CA ILE A 146 8.28 -12.48 11.64
C ILE A 146 7.84 -13.34 12.84
N GLU A 147 8.60 -14.39 13.17
CA GLU A 147 8.32 -15.30 14.30
C GLU A 147 8.31 -14.54 15.63
N SER A 148 9.21 -13.57 15.81
CA SER A 148 9.24 -12.71 17.00
C SER A 148 7.95 -11.88 17.13
N LYS A 149 7.51 -11.22 16.06
CA LYS A 149 6.30 -10.41 16.06
C LYS A 149 5.06 -11.27 16.33
N ILE A 150 4.89 -12.37 15.61
CA ILE A 150 3.77 -13.30 15.81
C ILE A 150 3.75 -13.86 17.25
N SER A 151 4.90 -14.19 17.82
CA SER A 151 4.96 -14.77 19.16
C SER A 151 4.57 -13.79 20.28
N ARG A 152 4.70 -12.50 20.05
CA ARG A 152 4.32 -11.41 20.98
C ARG A 152 2.93 -10.86 20.73
N ALA A 153 2.25 -11.30 19.68
CA ALA A 153 0.89 -10.89 19.36
C ALA A 153 -0.10 -11.41 20.41
N ASN A 154 -1.04 -10.57 20.84
CA ASN A 154 -2.19 -10.97 21.66
C ASN A 154 -3.35 -11.51 20.82
N TYR A 155 -3.20 -11.52 19.51
CA TYR A 155 -4.14 -12.01 18.49
C TYR A 155 -3.59 -13.23 17.76
N LYS A 156 -4.41 -13.83 16.90
CA LYS A 156 -4.02 -15.00 16.10
C LYS A 156 -3.53 -14.58 14.73
N THR A 157 -2.37 -15.07 14.32
CA THR A 157 -1.96 -15.03 12.92
C THR A 157 -2.46 -16.29 12.24
N LEU A 158 -3.40 -16.13 11.32
CA LEU A 158 -4.11 -17.23 10.66
C LEU A 158 -3.59 -17.42 9.25
N VAL A 159 -2.90 -18.55 9.00
CA VAL A 159 -2.45 -18.91 7.66
C VAL A 159 -2.54 -20.41 7.46
N HIS A 160 -3.53 -20.84 6.67
CA HIS A 160 -3.80 -22.26 6.48
C HIS A 160 -2.83 -22.92 5.50
N ASN A 161 -2.39 -22.20 4.49
CA ASN A 161 -1.64 -22.74 3.35
C ASN A 161 -0.11 -22.63 3.46
N ILE A 162 0.44 -22.33 4.63
CA ILE A 162 1.89 -22.33 4.88
C ILE A 162 2.29 -23.49 5.78
N ARG A 163 3.41 -24.17 5.45
CA ARG A 163 4.06 -25.19 6.26
C ARG A 163 5.56 -24.92 6.35
N ASP A 164 6.17 -25.39 7.42
CA ASP A 164 7.62 -25.38 7.59
C ASP A 164 8.24 -26.57 6.86
N ASN A 165 9.24 -26.31 6.01
CA ASN A 165 9.97 -27.37 5.30
C ASN A 165 10.85 -28.24 6.22
N SER A 166 11.33 -27.67 7.33
CA SER A 166 12.31 -28.34 8.22
C SER A 166 11.67 -29.25 9.26
N THR A 167 10.38 -29.06 9.52
CA THR A 167 9.69 -29.83 10.56
C THR A 167 8.26 -30.14 10.11
N LEU A 168 7.95 -31.41 9.97
CA LEU A 168 6.56 -31.92 9.87
C LEU A 168 5.76 -31.60 11.15
N LYS A 169 6.16 -30.62 11.94
CA LYS A 169 5.53 -30.25 13.20
C LYS A 169 4.14 -29.67 12.95
N LYS A 170 3.17 -30.26 13.60
CA LYS A 170 1.73 -29.95 13.57
C LYS A 170 1.34 -28.57 14.11
N ARG A 171 2.27 -27.75 14.57
CA ARG A 171 2.03 -26.42 15.12
C ARG A 171 2.74 -25.36 14.27
N GLY A 172 2.06 -24.25 14.09
CA GLY A 172 2.38 -23.04 13.35
C GLY A 172 3.80 -22.90 12.79
N ALA A 173 3.90 -22.81 11.47
CA ALA A 173 5.17 -22.66 10.77
C ALA A 173 5.92 -21.36 11.13
N LEU A 174 5.21 -20.38 11.70
CA LEU A 174 5.68 -19.00 11.93
C LEU A 174 5.57 -18.54 13.40
N GLY A 175 5.64 -19.45 14.37
CA GLY A 175 5.67 -19.07 15.78
C GLY A 175 4.45 -19.51 16.58
N ARG A 176 4.41 -19.10 17.89
CA ARG A 176 3.45 -19.63 18.88
C ARG A 176 1.99 -19.30 18.56
N ASN A 177 1.69 -18.10 18.05
CA ASN A 177 0.34 -17.62 17.77
C ASN A 177 -0.07 -17.83 16.30
N HIS A 178 0.75 -18.51 15.51
CA HIS A 178 0.36 -18.95 14.17
C HIS A 178 -0.55 -20.16 14.26
N GLU A 179 -1.75 -20.04 13.74
CA GLU A 179 -2.75 -21.10 13.60
C GLU A 179 -3.23 -21.17 12.13
N ARG A 180 -3.80 -22.30 11.74
CA ARG A 180 -4.39 -22.46 10.40
C ARG A 180 -5.75 -21.82 10.30
N SER A 181 -6.51 -21.96 11.38
CA SER A 181 -7.85 -21.46 11.56
C SER A 181 -8.16 -21.34 13.05
N HIS A 182 -9.13 -20.49 13.40
CA HIS A 182 -9.55 -20.33 14.79
C HIS A 182 -11.07 -20.22 14.89
N ILE A 183 -11.64 -20.61 16.05
CA ILE A 183 -13.06 -20.40 16.38
C ILE A 183 -13.18 -19.34 17.47
N TYR A 184 -13.72 -18.20 17.12
CA TYR A 184 -14.07 -17.13 18.05
C TYR A 184 -15.43 -17.41 18.67
N LYS A 185 -15.48 -17.45 20.00
CA LYS A 185 -16.71 -17.71 20.76
C LYS A 185 -17.27 -16.39 21.30
N ILE A 186 -18.42 -15.99 20.79
CA ILE A 186 -19.10 -14.77 21.18
C ILE A 186 -20.21 -15.14 22.14
N LYS A 187 -20.03 -14.79 23.42
CA LYS A 187 -21.03 -15.01 24.47
C LYS A 187 -22.03 -13.85 24.42
N LEU A 188 -23.29 -14.15 24.23
CA LEU A 188 -24.38 -13.16 24.22
C LEU A 188 -24.88 -12.89 25.64
N ASP A 189 -25.65 -11.81 25.81
CA ASP A 189 -26.18 -11.37 27.11
C ASP A 189 -27.10 -12.41 27.77
N ASN A 190 -27.75 -13.23 26.95
CA ASN A 190 -28.57 -14.36 27.41
C ASN A 190 -27.77 -15.65 27.71
N ASN A 191 -26.42 -15.58 27.76
CA ASN A 191 -25.48 -16.67 27.94
C ASN A 191 -25.38 -17.65 26.76
N ASP A 192 -26.10 -17.45 25.68
CA ASP A 192 -25.89 -18.22 24.43
C ASP A 192 -24.52 -17.92 23.80
N ILE A 193 -24.06 -18.82 22.96
CA ILE A 193 -22.77 -18.67 22.30
C ILE A 193 -22.95 -18.78 20.78
N ILE A 194 -22.50 -17.75 20.05
CA ILE A 194 -22.30 -17.79 18.62
C ILE A 194 -20.81 -18.06 18.36
N LYS A 195 -20.51 -18.95 17.42
CA LYS A 195 -19.16 -19.34 17.06
C LYS A 195 -18.86 -18.94 15.62
N ILE A 196 -17.84 -18.10 15.43
CA ILE A 196 -17.33 -17.72 14.10
C ILE A 196 -16.01 -18.43 13.88
N GLY A 197 -15.97 -19.30 12.85
CA GLY A 197 -14.74 -19.89 12.37
C GLY A 197 -14.05 -18.93 11.40
N VAL A 198 -12.73 -18.77 11.53
CA VAL A 198 -11.94 -17.96 10.61
C VAL A 198 -10.78 -18.78 10.08
N ILE A 199 -10.59 -18.80 8.76
CA ILE A 199 -9.51 -19.50 8.06
C ILE A 199 -8.67 -18.43 7.36
N GLY A 200 -7.39 -18.33 7.68
CA GLY A 200 -6.48 -17.43 7.00
C GLY A 200 -5.84 -18.07 5.77
N LEU A 201 -5.66 -17.28 4.72
CA LEU A 201 -5.03 -17.71 3.47
C LEU A 201 -4.09 -16.61 2.97
N THR A 202 -2.93 -17.00 2.48
CA THR A 202 -2.02 -16.12 1.76
C THR A 202 -1.77 -16.64 0.36
N PHE A 203 -1.08 -15.87 -0.47
CA PHE A 203 -0.73 -16.29 -1.83
C PHE A 203 -0.04 -17.66 -1.87
N ASN A 204 -0.28 -18.39 -2.96
CA ASN A 204 0.62 -19.48 -3.35
C ASN A 204 1.75 -18.92 -4.21
N MET A 205 2.70 -18.30 -3.57
CA MET A 205 3.74 -17.49 -4.16
C MET A 205 4.64 -18.19 -5.18
N LYS A 206 4.69 -19.53 -5.15
CA LYS A 206 5.46 -20.30 -6.13
C LYS A 206 4.72 -20.56 -7.44
N ASN A 207 3.39 -20.52 -7.41
CA ASN A 207 2.53 -20.87 -8.54
C ASN A 207 1.74 -19.68 -9.11
N ASP A 208 1.44 -18.70 -8.28
CA ASP A 208 0.83 -17.46 -8.73
C ASP A 208 1.96 -16.57 -9.24
N LYS A 209 2.03 -16.32 -10.54
CA LYS A 209 3.10 -15.61 -11.29
C LYS A 209 3.46 -14.21 -10.76
N LYS A 210 2.83 -13.78 -9.68
CA LYS A 210 2.99 -12.49 -9.01
C LYS A 210 4.11 -12.40 -8.00
N MET A 211 4.90 -13.45 -7.83
CA MET A 211 6.13 -13.29 -7.07
C MET A 211 7.11 -12.45 -7.88
N PRO A 212 7.36 -11.22 -7.49
CA PRO A 212 8.62 -10.63 -7.86
C PRO A 212 9.70 -11.50 -7.21
N ASN A 213 10.54 -12.12 -8.00
CA ASN A 213 11.74 -12.82 -7.50
C ASN A 213 12.68 -11.91 -6.69
N THR A 214 12.24 -10.69 -6.37
CA THR A 214 13.02 -9.57 -5.84
C THR A 214 12.51 -9.02 -4.54
N TRP A 215 11.28 -9.33 -4.14
CA TRP A 215 10.67 -8.82 -2.92
C TRP A 215 10.75 -9.88 -1.84
N GLY A 216 11.24 -9.49 -0.71
CA GLY A 216 11.27 -10.34 0.44
C GLY A 216 12.61 -11.02 0.70
N ASN A 217 12.73 -11.54 1.89
CA ASN A 217 13.90 -12.31 2.33
C ASN A 217 13.83 -13.73 1.76
N ARG A 218 14.54 -14.00 0.66
CA ARG A 218 14.54 -15.29 -0.02
C ARG A 218 14.81 -16.47 0.92
N ALA A 219 15.67 -16.29 1.91
CA ALA A 219 15.93 -17.35 2.89
C ALA A 219 14.68 -17.69 3.72
N THR A 220 13.83 -16.70 3.98
CA THR A 220 12.52 -16.91 4.62
C THR A 220 11.60 -17.73 3.73
N TRP A 221 11.50 -17.37 2.46
CA TRP A 221 10.66 -18.05 1.47
C TRP A 221 11.08 -19.50 1.25
N ASP A 222 12.37 -19.73 1.04
CA ASP A 222 12.91 -21.07 0.78
C ASP A 222 12.75 -22.01 1.99
N SER A 223 12.59 -21.45 3.18
CA SER A 223 12.33 -22.19 4.41
C SER A 223 10.87 -22.66 4.58
N LEU A 224 9.96 -22.16 3.76
CA LEU A 224 8.53 -22.40 3.86
C LEU A 224 7.98 -23.11 2.61
N HIS A 225 6.94 -23.91 2.82
CA HIS A 225 6.18 -24.55 1.76
C HIS A 225 4.78 -23.95 1.69
N PHE A 226 4.41 -23.48 0.50
CA PHE A 226 3.10 -22.88 0.21
C PHE A 226 2.23 -23.90 -0.52
N TYR A 227 1.12 -24.26 0.08
CA TYR A 227 0.15 -25.18 -0.50
C TYR A 227 -0.91 -24.41 -1.29
N SER A 228 -1.58 -25.12 -2.21
CA SER A 228 -2.77 -24.58 -2.86
C SER A 228 -3.86 -24.29 -1.83
N TYR A 229 -4.34 -23.06 -1.83
CA TYR A 229 -5.44 -22.63 -0.96
C TYR A 229 -6.76 -23.31 -1.30
N LEU A 230 -6.90 -23.88 -2.52
CA LEU A 230 -8.15 -24.43 -3.04
C LEU A 230 -8.53 -25.78 -2.40
N THR A 231 -7.57 -26.69 -2.27
CA THR A 231 -7.84 -28.08 -1.86
C THR A 231 -8.05 -28.26 -0.37
N GLU A 232 -7.45 -27.42 0.44
CA GLU A 232 -7.48 -27.56 1.91
C GLU A 232 -8.62 -26.77 2.57
N LEU A 233 -9.13 -25.72 1.92
CA LEU A 233 -10.15 -24.83 2.48
C LEU A 233 -11.47 -25.57 2.81
N GLU A 234 -11.95 -26.42 1.92
CA GLU A 234 -13.19 -27.19 2.16
C GLU A 234 -13.07 -28.13 3.36
N GLN A 235 -11.92 -28.78 3.52
CA GLN A 235 -11.67 -29.69 4.64
C GLN A 235 -11.63 -28.95 5.97
N GLU A 236 -10.94 -27.81 6.01
CA GLU A 236 -10.83 -27.01 7.23
C GLU A 236 -12.16 -26.36 7.62
N SER A 237 -12.93 -25.86 6.64
CA SER A 237 -14.28 -25.36 6.89
C SER A 237 -15.19 -26.45 7.44
N SER A 238 -15.20 -27.65 6.85
CA SER A 238 -15.96 -28.78 7.36
C SER A 238 -15.60 -29.13 8.81
N LYS A 239 -14.31 -29.08 9.15
CA LYS A 239 -13.82 -29.29 10.51
C LYS A 239 -14.35 -28.23 11.47
N LEU A 240 -14.28 -26.93 11.10
CA LEU A 240 -14.79 -25.83 11.93
C LEU A 240 -16.30 -25.96 12.17
N ARG A 241 -17.08 -26.33 11.12
CA ARG A 241 -18.53 -26.56 11.26
C ARG A 241 -18.84 -27.76 12.14
N LYS A 242 -18.07 -28.85 12.07
CA LYS A 242 -18.20 -29.99 13.01
C LYS A 242 -17.90 -29.60 14.45
N LEU A 243 -17.02 -28.61 14.67
CA LEU A 243 -16.73 -28.03 15.99
C LEU A 243 -17.80 -27.01 16.42
N GLY A 244 -18.83 -26.81 15.60
CA GLY A 244 -20.01 -26.02 15.88
C GLY A 244 -19.92 -24.55 15.45
N ALA A 245 -19.06 -24.21 14.47
CA ALA A 245 -19.06 -22.87 13.89
C ALA A 245 -20.43 -22.57 13.22
N ASN A 246 -21.02 -21.43 13.59
CA ASN A 246 -22.26 -20.91 13.03
C ASN A 246 -22.06 -20.20 11.70
N ALA A 247 -20.87 -19.61 11.52
CA ALA A 247 -20.38 -19.04 10.28
C ALA A 247 -18.88 -19.34 10.10
N VAL A 248 -18.39 -19.36 8.85
CA VAL A 248 -16.99 -19.52 8.50
C VAL A 248 -16.58 -18.40 7.56
N ILE A 249 -15.60 -17.59 7.98
CA ILE A 249 -15.05 -16.45 7.22
C ILE A 249 -13.66 -16.83 6.72
N ALA A 250 -13.39 -16.53 5.45
CA ALA A 250 -12.03 -16.57 4.92
C ALA A 250 -11.37 -15.18 5.06
N LEU A 251 -10.20 -15.15 5.65
CA LEU A 251 -9.34 -13.98 5.75
C LEU A 251 -8.19 -14.17 4.77
N THR A 252 -8.19 -13.41 3.67
CA THR A 252 -7.30 -13.68 2.54
C THR A 252 -6.39 -12.47 2.27
N HIS A 253 -5.15 -12.72 1.89
CA HIS A 253 -4.31 -11.67 1.33
C HIS A 253 -4.28 -11.79 -0.20
N PHE A 254 -5.43 -11.73 -0.79
CA PHE A 254 -5.70 -11.55 -2.22
C PHE A 254 -7.16 -11.09 -2.38
N GLY A 255 -7.42 -10.29 -3.42
CA GLY A 255 -8.70 -9.62 -3.61
C GLY A 255 -9.17 -9.64 -5.05
N LEU A 256 -9.99 -8.65 -5.39
CA LEU A 256 -10.47 -8.36 -6.75
C LEU A 256 -10.10 -6.94 -7.13
N VAL A 257 -9.82 -6.74 -8.41
CA VAL A 257 -9.73 -5.41 -9.02
C VAL A 257 -11.13 -4.94 -9.38
N CYS A 258 -11.59 -3.84 -8.78
CA CYS A 258 -12.93 -3.30 -8.99
C CYS A 258 -12.90 -1.85 -9.48
N ASN A 259 -13.97 -1.40 -10.11
CA ASN A 259 -14.14 -0.03 -10.56
C ASN A 259 -14.26 0.92 -9.35
N GLN A 260 -13.18 1.63 -9.02
CA GLN A 260 -13.10 2.47 -7.83
C GLN A 260 -14.05 3.68 -7.86
N THR A 261 -14.48 4.14 -9.03
CA THR A 261 -15.49 5.21 -9.12
C THR A 261 -16.82 4.78 -8.51
N LEU A 262 -17.16 3.50 -8.62
CA LEU A 262 -18.38 2.93 -8.04
C LEU A 262 -18.14 2.43 -6.62
N ALA A 263 -17.02 1.72 -6.39
CA ALA A 263 -16.70 1.10 -5.13
C ALA A 263 -16.44 2.11 -4.00
N MET A 264 -15.83 3.26 -4.29
CA MET A 264 -15.50 4.29 -3.28
C MET A 264 -16.70 5.13 -2.79
N LYS A 265 -17.91 4.73 -3.08
CA LYS A 265 -19.10 5.39 -2.56
C LYS A 265 -19.47 4.81 -1.19
N LEU A 266 -19.46 5.65 -0.15
CA LEU A 266 -19.90 5.24 1.19
C LEU A 266 -21.42 4.92 1.20
N ASP A 267 -21.76 3.69 1.55
CA ASP A 267 -23.15 3.23 1.66
C ASP A 267 -23.24 1.99 2.58
N MET A 268 -24.48 1.51 2.78
CA MET A 268 -24.79 0.22 3.37
C MET A 268 -25.17 -0.75 2.24
N TYR A 269 -24.26 -1.63 1.89
CA TYR A 269 -24.43 -2.58 0.80
C TYR A 269 -25.03 -3.90 1.27
N ASN A 270 -25.83 -4.51 0.40
CA ASN A 270 -26.35 -5.85 0.56
C ASN A 270 -26.28 -6.56 -0.80
N LYS A 271 -26.65 -7.83 -0.83
CA LYS A 271 -26.60 -8.69 -2.03
C LYS A 271 -27.34 -8.11 -3.26
N SER A 272 -28.38 -7.30 -3.05
CA SER A 272 -29.17 -6.68 -4.12
C SER A 272 -28.71 -5.27 -4.48
N SER A 273 -27.76 -4.69 -3.75
CA SER A 273 -27.23 -3.36 -4.04
C SER A 273 -26.43 -3.37 -5.34
N ILE A 274 -26.32 -2.18 -5.97
CA ILE A 274 -25.37 -1.97 -7.06
C ILE A 274 -23.96 -2.15 -6.45
N GLN A 275 -23.29 -3.20 -6.93
CA GLN A 275 -21.94 -3.52 -6.49
C GLN A 275 -20.95 -2.80 -7.40
N GLY A 276 -19.77 -2.50 -6.86
CA GLY A 276 -18.66 -2.07 -7.70
C GLY A 276 -18.37 -3.16 -8.73
N GLU A 277 -18.38 -2.80 -10.03
CA GLU A 277 -18.03 -3.74 -11.08
C GLU A 277 -16.58 -4.21 -10.87
N CYS A 278 -16.39 -5.52 -10.68
CA CYS A 278 -15.08 -6.12 -10.50
C CYS A 278 -14.69 -6.89 -11.76
N PHE A 279 -13.44 -6.77 -12.17
CA PHE A 279 -12.93 -7.25 -13.44
C PHE A 279 -12.41 -8.69 -13.33
N ARG A 280 -13.16 -9.65 -13.83
CA ARG A 280 -12.82 -11.08 -13.75
C ARG A 280 -11.56 -11.45 -14.54
N ASP A 281 -11.33 -10.78 -15.67
CA ASP A 281 -10.20 -11.06 -16.56
C ASP A 281 -8.91 -10.32 -16.15
N ASP A 282 -8.95 -9.53 -15.09
CA ASP A 282 -7.77 -8.87 -14.54
C ASP A 282 -6.90 -9.90 -13.81
N GLU A 283 -5.59 -9.89 -14.10
CA GLU A 283 -4.64 -10.86 -13.51
C GLU A 283 -4.52 -10.70 -11.98
N ASP A 284 -4.84 -9.50 -11.46
CA ASP A 284 -4.83 -9.16 -10.06
C ASP A 284 -6.13 -9.53 -9.33
N SER A 285 -7.17 -9.90 -10.07
CA SER A 285 -8.41 -10.44 -9.52
C SER A 285 -8.28 -11.92 -9.12
N VAL A 286 -7.29 -12.23 -8.28
CA VAL A 286 -6.94 -13.62 -7.91
C VAL A 286 -8.06 -14.34 -7.17
N LEU A 287 -8.90 -13.60 -6.45
CA LEU A 287 -9.99 -14.19 -5.67
C LEU A 287 -11.01 -14.94 -6.53
N TYR A 288 -11.21 -14.57 -7.80
CA TYR A 288 -12.08 -15.33 -8.70
C TYR A 288 -11.62 -16.76 -8.92
N LYS A 289 -10.31 -17.04 -8.88
CA LYS A 289 -9.78 -18.42 -8.98
C LYS A 289 -10.26 -19.30 -7.83
N LEU A 290 -10.47 -18.72 -6.64
CA LEU A 290 -11.06 -19.41 -5.49
C LEU A 290 -12.57 -19.56 -5.67
N LEU A 291 -13.26 -18.49 -6.07
CA LEU A 291 -14.72 -18.44 -6.18
C LEU A 291 -15.28 -19.37 -7.27
N ASP A 292 -14.51 -19.61 -8.33
CA ASP A 292 -14.92 -20.49 -9.44
C ASP A 292 -14.92 -21.97 -9.05
N VAL A 293 -14.19 -22.36 -8.02
CA VAL A 293 -14.02 -23.76 -7.63
C VAL A 293 -14.61 -24.10 -6.26
N ILE A 294 -14.86 -23.10 -5.43
CA ILE A 294 -15.39 -23.32 -4.08
C ILE A 294 -16.86 -23.74 -4.12
N LYS A 295 -17.19 -24.77 -3.35
CA LYS A 295 -18.58 -25.22 -3.26
C LYS A 295 -19.43 -24.27 -2.41
N PRO A 296 -20.71 -24.10 -2.73
CA PRO A 296 -21.64 -23.34 -1.90
C PRO A 296 -21.64 -23.82 -0.43
N GLY A 297 -21.67 -22.89 0.51
CA GLY A 297 -21.72 -23.18 1.94
C GLY A 297 -20.39 -23.59 2.59
N VAL A 298 -19.27 -23.57 1.85
CA VAL A 298 -17.93 -23.76 2.44
C VAL A 298 -17.55 -22.57 3.29
N ILE A 299 -17.69 -21.35 2.77
CA ILE A 299 -17.47 -20.09 3.50
C ILE A 299 -18.69 -19.19 3.40
N ASP A 300 -18.85 -18.30 4.36
CA ASP A 300 -19.99 -17.39 4.50
C ASP A 300 -19.60 -15.92 4.28
N GLY A 301 -18.32 -15.62 4.11
CA GLY A 301 -17.81 -14.28 3.83
C GLY A 301 -16.31 -14.28 3.63
N ILE A 302 -15.80 -13.21 3.02
CA ILE A 302 -14.37 -13.00 2.74
C ILE A 302 -13.96 -11.60 3.17
N ILE A 303 -12.81 -11.50 3.82
CA ILE A 303 -12.05 -10.26 4.00
C ILE A 303 -10.78 -10.42 3.17
N GLY A 304 -10.59 -9.54 2.19
CA GLY A 304 -9.49 -9.58 1.22
C GLY A 304 -8.33 -8.65 1.56
N GLY A 305 -7.38 -8.50 0.62
CA GLY A 305 -6.23 -7.61 0.67
C GLY A 305 -5.46 -7.62 -0.66
N ASP A 306 -4.21 -7.12 -0.68
CA ASP A 306 -3.26 -7.12 -1.80
C ASP A 306 -3.56 -6.17 -2.95
N THR A 307 -4.81 -6.03 -3.34
CA THR A 307 -5.17 -5.20 -4.51
C THR A 307 -5.14 -3.70 -4.21
N HIS A 308 -5.07 -3.32 -2.94
CA HIS A 308 -5.11 -1.92 -2.46
C HIS A 308 -6.38 -1.17 -2.90
N MET A 309 -7.46 -1.89 -3.18
CA MET A 309 -8.70 -1.36 -3.73
C MET A 309 -9.88 -1.61 -2.82
N GLU A 310 -10.83 -0.67 -2.85
CA GLU A 310 -12.13 -0.90 -2.23
C GLU A 310 -12.87 -2.02 -2.94
N MET A 311 -13.37 -2.96 -2.14
CA MET A 311 -14.23 -4.05 -2.60
C MET A 311 -15.36 -4.27 -1.61
N HIS A 312 -16.60 -4.19 -2.08
CA HIS A 312 -17.79 -4.71 -1.43
C HIS A 312 -18.62 -5.41 -2.51
N HIS A 313 -18.43 -6.72 -2.60
CA HIS A 313 -18.93 -7.52 -3.71
C HIS A 313 -19.58 -8.81 -3.21
N TRP A 314 -20.48 -9.38 -4.00
CA TRP A 314 -21.09 -10.69 -3.76
C TRP A 314 -20.90 -11.57 -4.99
N GLU A 315 -20.30 -12.74 -4.80
CA GLU A 315 -20.19 -13.79 -5.81
C GLU A 315 -20.60 -15.12 -5.18
N ASN A 316 -21.41 -15.91 -5.87
CA ASN A 316 -21.90 -17.22 -5.37
C ASN A 316 -22.57 -17.14 -3.97
N ASN A 317 -23.25 -16.04 -3.65
CA ASN A 317 -23.83 -15.71 -2.34
C ASN A 317 -22.79 -15.49 -1.22
N ILE A 318 -21.53 -15.27 -1.54
CA ILE A 318 -20.47 -15.01 -0.59
C ILE A 318 -20.20 -13.50 -0.62
N PRO A 319 -20.46 -12.75 0.48
CA PRO A 319 -20.07 -11.36 0.63
C PRO A 319 -18.55 -11.23 0.78
N MET A 320 -17.99 -10.20 0.18
CA MET A 320 -16.55 -9.91 0.20
C MET A 320 -16.31 -8.43 0.46
N MET A 321 -15.27 -8.14 1.25
CA MET A 321 -14.81 -6.78 1.47
C MET A 321 -13.28 -6.71 1.51
N SER A 322 -12.71 -5.63 1.00
CA SER A 322 -11.36 -5.11 1.23
C SER A 322 -11.37 -3.61 1.18
N VAL A 323 -10.30 -2.95 1.58
CA VAL A 323 -10.22 -1.49 1.65
C VAL A 323 -9.00 -0.95 0.91
N PRO A 324 -8.99 0.34 0.53
CA PRO A 324 -7.78 0.98 0.04
C PRO A 324 -6.70 1.02 1.11
N THR A 325 -5.46 0.87 0.67
CA THR A 325 -4.25 0.79 1.49
C THR A 325 -4.01 1.97 2.45
N HIS A 326 -3.03 1.84 3.36
CA HIS A 326 -2.46 2.88 4.23
C HIS A 326 -3.40 3.37 5.34
N ALA A 327 -4.22 2.49 5.92
CA ALA A 327 -5.16 2.83 7.00
C ALA A 327 -6.08 4.02 6.66
N ARG A 328 -6.43 4.21 5.38
CA ARG A 328 -7.27 5.33 4.93
C ARG A 328 -8.75 5.06 5.10
N TYR A 329 -9.13 3.78 5.12
CA TYR A 329 -10.50 3.32 5.21
C TYR A 329 -10.62 2.05 6.06
N LEU A 330 -11.84 1.72 6.44
CA LEU A 330 -12.23 0.42 6.98
C LEU A 330 -13.62 0.05 6.46
N ASN A 331 -13.92 -1.25 6.46
CA ASN A 331 -15.25 -1.78 6.15
C ASN A 331 -15.80 -2.58 7.34
N ILE A 332 -17.12 -2.67 7.44
CA ILE A 332 -17.81 -3.43 8.48
C ILE A 332 -18.78 -4.39 7.82
N MET A 333 -18.58 -5.70 8.04
CA MET A 333 -19.53 -6.73 7.65
C MET A 333 -20.40 -7.10 8.84
N TYR A 334 -21.70 -6.95 8.72
CA TYR A 334 -22.68 -7.28 9.74
C TYR A 334 -23.26 -8.67 9.46
N LEU A 335 -22.98 -9.64 10.34
CA LEU A 335 -23.47 -11.01 10.23
C LEU A 335 -24.76 -11.18 11.06
N PRO A 336 -25.95 -11.35 10.44
CA PRO A 336 -27.22 -11.54 11.12
C PRO A 336 -27.44 -13.01 11.48
N PHE A 337 -27.68 -13.28 12.76
CA PHE A 337 -28.01 -14.60 13.26
C PHE A 337 -29.43 -14.66 13.80
N LYS A 338 -30.13 -15.73 13.49
CA LYS A 338 -31.49 -16.01 14.00
C LYS A 338 -31.56 -17.41 14.61
N LYS A 339 -32.32 -17.58 15.69
CA LYS A 339 -32.60 -18.91 16.23
C LYS A 339 -33.54 -19.68 15.29
N ASN A 340 -33.17 -20.90 14.98
CA ASN A 340 -34.07 -21.84 14.33
C ASN A 340 -35.03 -22.49 15.33
N GLU A 341 -35.95 -23.33 14.87
CA GLU A 341 -36.94 -24.03 15.74
C GLU A 341 -36.31 -24.90 16.85
N LYS A 342 -35.05 -25.33 16.66
CA LYS A 342 -34.28 -26.10 17.65
C LYS A 342 -33.49 -25.21 18.63
N GLY A 343 -33.70 -23.88 18.59
CA GLY A 343 -33.02 -22.91 19.44
C GLY A 343 -31.55 -22.66 19.08
N LYS A 344 -31.05 -23.16 17.94
CA LYS A 344 -29.67 -22.91 17.45
C LYS A 344 -29.62 -21.67 16.59
N TYR A 345 -28.58 -20.85 16.78
CA TYR A 345 -28.30 -19.72 15.91
C TYR A 345 -27.83 -20.21 14.52
N ILE A 346 -28.46 -19.69 13.49
CA ILE A 346 -28.10 -19.87 12.09
C ILE A 346 -27.83 -18.50 11.47
N LEU A 347 -26.82 -18.39 10.61
CA LEU A 347 -26.55 -17.20 9.81
C LEU A 347 -27.64 -17.06 8.73
N VAL A 348 -28.12 -15.84 8.52
CA VAL A 348 -29.10 -15.52 7.47
C VAL A 348 -28.37 -14.77 6.36
N ASN A 349 -27.80 -15.52 5.42
CA ASN A 349 -26.85 -14.99 4.41
C ASN A 349 -27.44 -13.86 3.55
N ASP A 350 -28.73 -13.92 3.22
CA ASP A 350 -29.38 -12.91 2.38
C ASP A 350 -29.56 -11.55 3.12
N GLU A 351 -29.36 -11.52 4.43
CA GLU A 351 -29.46 -10.31 5.27
C GLU A 351 -28.09 -9.77 5.72
N ILE A 352 -26.99 -10.33 5.20
CA ILE A 352 -25.65 -9.79 5.45
C ILE A 352 -25.55 -8.43 4.79
N LYS A 353 -24.95 -7.47 5.52
CA LYS A 353 -24.70 -6.11 5.06
C LYS A 353 -23.23 -5.77 5.18
N ILE A 354 -22.73 -4.92 4.29
CA ILE A 354 -21.39 -4.33 4.35
C ILE A 354 -21.56 -2.82 4.37
N GLU A 355 -21.01 -2.16 5.39
CA GLU A 355 -20.94 -0.71 5.49
C GLU A 355 -19.52 -0.25 5.15
N GLY A 356 -19.40 0.67 4.19
CA GLY A 356 -18.12 1.19 3.76
C GLY A 356 -18.15 1.88 2.39
N PRO A 357 -16.99 2.37 1.92
CA PRO A 357 -15.75 2.55 2.68
C PRO A 357 -15.87 3.69 3.71
N LEU A 358 -15.54 3.41 4.96
CA LEU A 358 -15.58 4.40 6.03
C LEU A 358 -14.24 5.13 6.11
N PRO A 359 -14.17 6.45 5.87
CA PRO A 359 -12.92 7.18 5.81
C PRO A 359 -12.31 7.34 7.21
N ALA A 360 -11.05 6.91 7.38
CA ALA A 360 -10.32 7.06 8.63
C ALA A 360 -9.70 8.46 8.74
N CYS A 361 -10.52 9.46 9.10
CA CYS A 361 -10.09 10.85 9.24
C CYS A 361 -11.03 11.68 10.13
N GLU A 362 -10.48 12.74 10.72
CA GLU A 362 -11.24 13.66 11.60
C GLU A 362 -12.17 14.59 10.82
N LYS A 363 -11.76 14.96 9.61
CA LYS A 363 -12.50 15.89 8.74
C LYS A 363 -12.68 15.29 7.37
N ILE A 364 -13.80 15.57 6.75
CA ILE A 364 -14.12 15.16 5.39
C ILE A 364 -14.53 16.38 4.55
N PHE A 365 -14.41 16.25 3.24
CA PHE A 365 -14.98 17.23 2.32
C PHE A 365 -16.49 17.04 2.22
N LYS A 366 -17.23 18.13 2.42
CA LYS A 366 -18.68 18.13 2.62
C LYS A 366 -19.46 17.40 1.52
N ASN A 367 -19.10 17.60 0.26
CA ASN A 367 -19.84 17.06 -0.86
C ASN A 367 -19.39 15.64 -1.27
N SER A 368 -18.11 15.31 -1.08
CA SER A 368 -17.59 13.98 -1.41
C SER A 368 -17.75 12.97 -0.28
N GLN A 369 -18.01 13.43 0.95
CA GLN A 369 -18.04 12.60 2.17
C GLN A 369 -16.76 11.78 2.37
N ASN A 370 -15.64 12.29 1.85
CA ASN A 370 -14.34 11.68 1.87
C ASN A 370 -13.29 12.69 2.33
N CYS A 371 -12.17 12.25 2.82
CA CYS A 371 -11.03 13.11 3.18
C CYS A 371 -9.92 13.09 2.14
N GLU A 372 -10.05 12.35 1.06
CA GLU A 372 -9.06 12.31 -0.01
C GLU A 372 -9.44 13.21 -1.17
N LEU A 373 -8.43 13.90 -1.71
CA LEU A 373 -8.49 14.64 -2.96
C LEU A 373 -7.32 14.24 -3.85
N ILE A 374 -7.61 14.01 -5.11
CA ILE A 374 -6.58 13.69 -6.11
C ILE A 374 -6.03 14.97 -6.75
N SER A 375 -6.82 16.06 -6.75
CA SER A 375 -6.43 17.31 -7.40
C SER A 375 -7.14 18.53 -6.84
N SER A 376 -6.55 19.73 -7.07
CA SER A 376 -7.20 21.02 -6.79
C SER A 376 -8.51 21.22 -7.55
N LYS A 377 -8.69 20.55 -8.69
CA LYS A 377 -9.95 20.59 -9.45
C LYS A 377 -11.07 19.85 -8.73
N GLU A 378 -10.75 18.73 -8.08
CA GLU A 378 -11.70 17.97 -7.27
C GLU A 378 -12.12 18.73 -6.02
N TYR A 379 -11.20 19.52 -5.40
CA TYR A 379 -11.54 20.36 -4.27
C TYR A 379 -12.72 21.30 -4.56
N LEU A 380 -12.75 21.90 -5.74
CA LEU A 380 -13.84 22.81 -6.13
C LEU A 380 -15.21 22.11 -6.15
N GLN A 381 -15.25 20.80 -6.33
CA GLN A 381 -16.46 19.97 -6.32
C GLN A 381 -16.71 19.32 -4.94
N ALA A 382 -15.65 19.01 -4.22
CA ALA A 382 -15.71 18.35 -2.92
C ALA A 382 -16.22 19.25 -1.79
N GLY A 383 -16.10 20.57 -1.93
CA GLY A 383 -16.54 21.55 -0.95
C GLY A 383 -15.58 21.72 0.24
N GLU A 384 -16.01 22.45 1.25
CA GLU A 384 -15.22 22.74 2.44
C GLU A 384 -14.95 21.49 3.31
N LEU A 385 -13.86 21.53 4.09
CA LEU A 385 -13.56 20.53 5.11
C LEU A 385 -14.42 20.75 6.35
N ILE A 386 -15.21 19.75 6.72
CA ILE A 386 -16.05 19.76 7.92
C ILE A 386 -15.67 18.65 8.87
N ASN A 387 -15.98 18.82 10.16
CA ASN A 387 -15.81 17.75 11.13
C ASN A 387 -16.67 16.54 10.77
N TYR A 388 -16.07 15.37 10.84
CA TYR A 388 -16.76 14.14 10.51
C TYR A 388 -17.38 13.47 11.74
N SER A 389 -18.61 12.99 11.58
CA SER A 389 -19.31 12.21 12.59
C SER A 389 -19.91 10.96 11.97
N TRP A 390 -19.74 9.84 12.64
CA TRP A 390 -20.32 8.57 12.27
C TRP A 390 -21.21 8.07 13.40
N HIS A 391 -22.41 7.63 13.10
CA HIS A 391 -23.42 7.24 14.10
C HIS A 391 -23.70 8.33 15.15
N GLY A 392 -23.63 9.60 14.76
CA GLY A 392 -23.81 10.73 15.66
C GLY A 392 -22.66 10.98 16.63
N LYS A 393 -21.55 10.26 16.51
CA LYS A 393 -20.34 10.43 17.33
C LYS A 393 -19.22 10.99 16.47
N LYS A 394 -18.52 12.00 16.98
CA LYS A 394 -17.39 12.63 16.29
C LYS A 394 -16.27 11.60 16.06
N ILE A 395 -15.76 11.53 14.83
CA ILE A 395 -14.55 10.78 14.53
C ILE A 395 -13.35 11.66 14.88
N GLU A 396 -12.62 11.26 15.88
CA GLU A 396 -11.43 11.93 16.39
C GLU A 396 -10.46 10.87 16.91
N LYS A 397 -9.23 11.27 17.21
CA LYS A 397 -8.23 10.35 17.80
C LYS A 397 -8.82 9.65 19.03
N ASP A 398 -8.86 8.34 19.01
CA ASP A 398 -9.39 7.56 20.11
C ASP A 398 -8.43 7.53 21.30
N ARG A 399 -8.98 7.60 22.51
CA ARG A 399 -8.20 7.64 23.74
C ARG A 399 -7.39 6.36 24.01
N ILE A 400 -7.80 5.24 23.45
CA ILE A 400 -7.09 3.96 23.63
C ILE A 400 -5.69 3.99 23.02
N VAL A 401 -5.50 4.81 21.97
CA VAL A 401 -4.19 4.94 21.29
C VAL A 401 -3.29 6.03 21.90
N GLN A 402 -3.78 6.80 22.90
CA GLN A 402 -2.98 7.86 23.51
C GLN A 402 -1.63 7.37 24.07
N PRO A 403 -1.54 6.20 24.75
CA PRO A 403 -0.26 5.69 25.23
C PRO A 403 0.76 5.44 24.12
N LEU A 404 0.32 5.10 22.90
CA LEU A 404 1.19 4.91 21.75
C LEU A 404 1.70 6.25 21.22
N TYR A 405 0.84 7.29 21.21
CA TYR A 405 1.29 8.64 20.90
C TYR A 405 2.33 9.13 21.88
N ASP A 406 2.09 8.99 23.17
CA ASP A 406 3.02 9.42 24.21
C ASP A 406 4.37 8.69 24.11
N LYS A 407 4.35 7.43 23.68
CA LYS A 407 5.57 6.62 23.51
C LYS A 407 6.34 6.93 22.22
N TYR A 408 5.66 7.11 21.09
CA TYR A 408 6.30 7.09 19.77
C TYR A 408 6.28 8.42 19.02
N TYR A 409 5.27 9.29 19.24
CA TYR A 409 5.02 10.43 18.35
C TYR A 409 6.14 11.46 18.36
N LYS A 410 6.71 11.75 19.54
CA LYS A 410 7.77 12.76 19.64
C LYS A 410 9.03 12.36 18.86
N GLU A 411 9.43 11.09 18.96
CA GLU A 411 10.60 10.58 18.24
C GLU A 411 10.31 10.52 16.75
N TYR A 412 9.13 9.97 16.36
CA TYR A 412 8.69 9.97 14.99
C TYR A 412 8.70 11.37 14.38
N GLN A 413 8.05 12.34 15.03
CA GLN A 413 7.98 13.71 14.54
C GLN A 413 9.38 14.31 14.35
N THR A 414 10.25 14.15 15.34
CA THR A 414 11.62 14.69 15.27
C THR A 414 12.42 14.10 14.11
N TYR A 415 12.20 12.82 13.79
CA TYR A 415 12.91 12.14 12.72
C TYR A 415 12.25 12.36 11.36
N ALA A 416 10.96 12.11 11.25
CA ALA A 416 10.20 12.09 10.00
C ALA A 416 10.02 13.50 9.41
N GLU A 417 9.70 14.50 10.26
CA GLU A 417 9.44 15.88 9.83
C GLU A 417 10.74 16.70 9.67
N GLN A 418 11.92 16.09 9.86
CA GLN A 418 13.19 16.79 9.64
C GLN A 418 13.29 17.27 8.19
N SER A 419 13.31 18.61 7.98
CA SER A 419 13.54 19.19 6.66
C SER A 419 14.93 18.85 6.15
N ILE A 420 15.03 18.34 4.94
CA ILE A 420 16.27 17.88 4.31
C ILE A 420 16.77 18.85 3.24
N VAL A 421 15.91 19.20 2.29
CA VAL A 421 16.26 20.05 1.14
C VAL A 421 15.03 20.72 0.56
N THR A 422 15.19 21.93 0.06
CA THR A 422 14.16 22.61 -0.73
C THR A 422 14.52 22.52 -2.21
N PHE A 423 13.62 21.98 -3.04
CA PHE A 423 13.75 22.03 -4.49
C PHE A 423 12.93 23.18 -5.04
N GLU A 424 13.54 24.01 -5.90
CA GLU A 424 12.91 25.15 -6.56
C GLU A 424 13.39 25.32 -8.02
N GLY A 425 12.91 26.35 -8.71
CA GLY A 425 13.32 26.68 -10.08
C GLY A 425 12.53 25.91 -11.16
N PHE A 426 11.33 25.44 -10.80
CA PHE A 426 10.42 24.76 -11.73
C PHE A 426 8.96 24.96 -11.28
N ASP A 427 8.00 24.88 -12.19
CA ASP A 427 6.57 24.95 -11.83
C ASP A 427 6.02 23.60 -11.41
N LYS A 428 6.30 22.58 -12.21
CA LYS A 428 5.89 21.19 -11.97
C LYS A 428 6.80 20.25 -12.75
N ILE A 429 7.36 19.27 -12.07
CA ILE A 429 8.11 18.20 -12.73
C ILE A 429 7.15 17.10 -13.14
N LYS A 430 7.14 16.80 -14.42
CA LYS A 430 6.53 15.58 -14.99
C LYS A 430 7.63 14.78 -15.69
N VAL A 431 7.45 13.47 -15.70
CA VAL A 431 8.30 12.60 -16.48
C VAL A 431 7.99 12.85 -17.96
N ASP A 432 8.99 13.30 -18.70
CA ASP A 432 8.90 13.50 -20.14
C ASP A 432 8.69 12.14 -20.86
N LYS A 433 8.06 12.16 -22.03
CA LYS A 433 7.81 10.97 -22.86
C LYS A 433 9.09 10.30 -23.37
N SER A 434 10.20 11.06 -23.48
CA SER A 434 11.53 10.54 -23.82
C SER A 434 12.16 9.77 -22.64
N GLY A 435 11.64 9.96 -21.43
CA GLY A 435 12.19 9.41 -20.20
C GLY A 435 13.23 10.31 -19.53
N ASP A 436 13.45 11.53 -20.03
CA ASP A 436 14.32 12.52 -19.39
C ASP A 436 13.53 13.34 -18.37
N CYS A 437 14.01 13.41 -17.14
CA CYS A 437 13.34 14.07 -16.04
C CYS A 437 14.36 14.74 -15.12
N ILE A 438 14.14 16.00 -14.84
CA ILE A 438 15.09 16.84 -14.10
C ILE A 438 15.34 16.31 -12.67
N LEU A 439 14.28 15.90 -11.98
CA LEU A 439 14.36 15.31 -10.64
C LEU A 439 15.07 13.95 -10.70
N CYS A 440 14.67 13.09 -11.66
CA CYS A 440 15.27 11.78 -11.85
C CYS A 440 16.77 11.91 -12.09
N ASN A 441 17.16 12.84 -12.94
CA ASN A 441 18.55 13.15 -13.23
C ASN A 441 19.30 13.62 -11.99
N THR A 442 18.68 14.49 -11.18
CA THR A 442 19.26 15.01 -9.92
C THR A 442 19.49 13.87 -8.92
N TYR A 443 18.54 12.95 -8.80
CA TYR A 443 18.67 11.79 -7.90
C TYR A 443 19.73 10.80 -8.42
N LEU A 444 19.77 10.54 -9.71
CA LEU A 444 20.79 9.67 -10.29
C LEU A 444 22.20 10.27 -10.18
N ASP A 445 22.33 11.60 -10.29
CA ASP A 445 23.59 12.30 -10.02
C ASP A 445 24.01 12.07 -8.57
N ALA A 446 23.08 12.24 -7.62
CA ALA A 446 23.36 12.02 -6.22
C ALA A 446 23.80 10.56 -5.96
N ILE A 447 23.11 9.57 -6.53
CA ILE A 447 23.47 8.15 -6.40
C ILE A 447 24.87 7.87 -6.96
N ALA A 448 25.20 8.41 -8.13
CA ALA A 448 26.51 8.27 -8.73
C ALA A 448 27.61 8.91 -7.85
N ASP A 449 27.36 10.12 -7.31
CA ASP A 449 28.28 10.84 -6.43
C ASP A 449 28.50 10.08 -5.10
N ILE A 450 27.43 9.61 -4.45
CA ILE A 450 27.48 8.84 -3.20
C ILE A 450 28.41 7.63 -3.36
N LYS A 451 28.31 6.94 -4.48
CA LYS A 451 29.07 5.70 -4.74
C LYS A 451 30.39 5.95 -5.47
N LYS A 452 30.70 7.19 -5.82
CA LYS A 452 31.84 7.53 -6.69
C LYS A 452 31.84 6.64 -7.93
N ALA A 453 30.67 6.51 -8.56
CA ALA A 453 30.44 5.75 -9.76
C ALA A 453 30.56 6.63 -11.01
N ASP A 454 30.91 6.04 -12.14
CA ASP A 454 30.98 6.76 -13.41
C ASP A 454 29.58 7.19 -13.88
N PHE A 455 28.55 6.39 -13.55
CA PHE A 455 27.15 6.67 -13.82
C PHE A 455 26.23 5.82 -12.94
N ALA A 456 24.94 6.18 -12.91
CA ALA A 456 23.92 5.39 -12.21
C ALA A 456 22.74 5.08 -13.15
N ILE A 457 22.11 3.94 -12.96
CA ILE A 457 20.85 3.52 -13.58
C ILE A 457 19.95 3.00 -12.46
N ILE A 458 18.70 3.44 -12.43
CA ILE A 458 17.74 2.96 -11.42
C ILE A 458 16.37 2.77 -12.06
N ASN A 459 15.52 1.94 -11.46
CA ASN A 459 14.16 1.73 -11.92
C ASN A 459 13.26 2.96 -11.67
N ARG A 460 12.30 3.18 -12.57
CA ARG A 460 11.38 4.32 -12.52
C ARG A 460 10.52 4.36 -11.25
N GLY A 461 10.12 3.20 -10.74
CA GLY A 461 9.17 3.10 -9.64
C GLY A 461 9.57 3.77 -8.32
N ILE A 462 10.83 4.22 -8.21
CA ILE A 462 11.30 4.98 -7.04
C ILE A 462 11.09 6.50 -7.17
N PHE A 463 10.64 7.00 -8.33
CA PHE A 463 10.44 8.43 -8.52
C PHE A 463 8.95 8.77 -8.45
N PRO A 464 8.58 9.89 -7.80
CA PRO A 464 7.21 10.38 -7.84
C PRO A 464 6.83 10.74 -9.29
N GLU A 465 5.59 10.49 -9.67
CA GLU A 465 5.09 10.85 -11.00
C GLU A 465 5.10 12.37 -11.24
N GLU A 466 4.90 13.13 -10.18
CA GLU A 466 4.88 14.58 -10.18
C GLU A 466 5.56 15.13 -8.92
N LEU A 467 6.28 16.24 -9.07
CA LEU A 467 6.82 17.05 -7.97
C LEU A 467 6.54 18.52 -8.27
N VAL A 468 6.07 19.24 -7.26
CA VAL A 468 5.99 20.70 -7.25
C VAL A 468 7.14 21.27 -6.39
N PRO A 469 7.52 22.56 -6.53
CA PRO A 469 8.50 23.15 -5.64
C PRO A 469 8.12 22.99 -4.18
N CYS A 470 8.97 22.39 -3.38
CA CYS A 470 8.69 22.12 -1.98
C CYS A 470 9.95 21.83 -1.17
N THR A 471 9.82 21.91 0.13
CA THR A 471 10.81 21.40 1.08
C THR A 471 10.49 19.95 1.38
N LEU A 472 11.41 19.06 1.04
CA LEU A 472 11.28 17.63 1.33
C LEU A 472 11.79 17.34 2.75
N THR A 473 11.00 16.57 3.47
CA THR A 473 11.34 16.03 4.78
C THR A 473 12.03 14.66 4.65
N ARG A 474 12.46 14.13 5.78
CA ARG A 474 13.00 12.77 5.86
C ARG A 474 11.97 11.73 5.41
N GLU A 475 10.72 11.91 5.84
CA GLU A 475 9.61 11.04 5.47
C GLU A 475 9.28 11.13 3.97
N ASP A 476 9.39 12.30 3.37
CA ASP A 476 9.18 12.44 1.92
C ASP A 476 10.19 11.65 1.11
N PHE A 477 11.47 11.63 1.52
CA PHE A 477 12.47 10.77 0.88
C PHE A 477 12.15 9.30 1.05
N TYR A 478 11.77 8.89 2.26
CA TYR A 478 11.36 7.50 2.51
C TYR A 478 10.14 7.10 1.68
N ASN A 479 9.09 7.93 1.65
CA ASN A 479 7.86 7.64 0.89
C ASN A 479 8.08 7.55 -0.62
N GLN A 480 9.13 8.18 -1.14
CA GLN A 480 9.52 8.01 -2.54
C GLN A 480 10.18 6.66 -2.80
N MET A 481 10.81 6.05 -1.80
CA MET A 481 11.63 4.84 -1.91
C MET A 481 11.36 3.86 -0.74
N PRO A 482 10.10 3.43 -0.50
CA PRO A 482 9.68 2.76 0.73
C PRO A 482 10.05 1.27 0.81
N TYR A 483 10.98 0.80 -0.02
CA TYR A 483 11.25 -0.64 -0.19
C TYR A 483 12.47 -1.14 0.55
N LEU A 484 13.07 -0.37 1.48
CA LEU A 484 14.31 -0.70 2.18
C LEU A 484 15.45 -1.12 1.22
N ASP A 485 15.37 -0.66 -0.03
CA ASP A 485 16.35 -0.95 -1.07
C ASP A 485 17.67 -0.23 -0.80
N LYS A 486 18.75 -0.74 -1.35
CA LYS A 486 20.12 -0.26 -1.10
C LYS A 486 20.79 0.19 -2.39
N ILE A 487 21.69 1.17 -2.30
CA ILE A 487 22.53 1.52 -3.44
C ILE A 487 23.69 0.52 -3.53
N CYS A 488 23.77 -0.13 -4.67
CA CYS A 488 24.82 -1.09 -4.98
C CYS A 488 25.68 -0.61 -6.15
N THR A 489 26.88 -1.16 -6.28
CA THR A 489 27.79 -0.91 -7.40
C THR A 489 28.25 -2.20 -8.04
N VAL A 490 28.49 -2.12 -9.36
CA VAL A 490 29.07 -3.20 -10.16
C VAL A 490 29.95 -2.62 -11.25
N ASN A 491 31.02 -3.34 -11.61
CA ASN A 491 31.87 -2.99 -12.75
C ASN A 491 31.31 -3.59 -14.03
N VAL A 492 31.15 -2.76 -15.05
CA VAL A 492 30.64 -3.14 -16.37
C VAL A 492 31.57 -2.64 -17.48
N THR A 493 31.68 -3.38 -18.57
CA THR A 493 32.42 -2.93 -19.76
C THR A 493 31.57 -1.97 -20.60
N GLY A 494 32.19 -1.19 -21.46
CA GLY A 494 31.43 -0.31 -22.36
C GLY A 494 30.50 -1.07 -23.30
N GLU A 495 30.88 -2.28 -23.71
CA GLU A 495 29.99 -3.15 -24.48
C GLU A 495 28.76 -3.57 -23.67
N GLU A 496 28.96 -3.97 -22.40
CA GLU A 496 27.85 -4.31 -21.50
C GLU A 496 26.93 -3.11 -21.25
N ILE A 497 27.46 -1.89 -21.09
CA ILE A 497 26.65 -0.67 -20.95
C ILE A 497 25.76 -0.48 -22.18
N LYS A 498 26.28 -0.62 -23.39
CA LYS A 498 25.50 -0.49 -24.62
C LYS A 498 24.33 -1.48 -24.67
N LYS A 499 24.56 -2.72 -24.24
CA LYS A 499 23.55 -3.77 -24.17
C LYS A 499 22.50 -3.47 -23.08
N ILE A 500 22.92 -3.10 -21.87
CA ILE A 500 22.02 -2.75 -20.76
C ILE A 500 21.12 -1.59 -21.17
N VAL A 501 21.70 -0.49 -21.66
CA VAL A 501 20.96 0.71 -22.08
C VAL A 501 20.06 0.42 -23.28
N GLY A 502 20.54 -0.35 -24.25
CA GLY A 502 19.78 -0.74 -25.44
C GLY A 502 18.52 -1.53 -25.08
N THR A 503 18.62 -2.50 -24.17
CA THR A 503 17.47 -3.27 -23.71
C THR A 503 16.47 -2.39 -22.97
N VAL A 504 16.94 -1.56 -22.04
CA VAL A 504 16.11 -0.62 -21.26
C VAL A 504 15.27 0.28 -22.16
N GLN A 505 15.85 0.81 -23.23
CA GLN A 505 15.15 1.70 -24.15
C GLN A 505 14.18 0.97 -25.08
N SER A 506 14.49 -0.27 -25.47
CA SER A 506 13.64 -1.06 -26.36
C SER A 506 12.36 -1.58 -25.70
N VAL A 507 12.41 -1.88 -24.40
CA VAL A 507 11.26 -2.43 -23.64
C VAL A 507 10.28 -1.33 -23.19
N GLY A 508 10.66 -0.05 -23.33
CA GLY A 508 9.75 1.08 -23.02
C GLY A 508 9.41 1.25 -21.54
N LYS A 509 9.92 0.39 -20.66
CA LYS A 509 9.66 0.43 -19.22
C LYS A 509 10.94 0.80 -18.45
N SER A 510 10.96 1.98 -17.89
CA SER A 510 11.23 2.14 -16.47
C SER A 510 12.65 2.34 -15.97
N PHE A 511 13.67 2.68 -16.78
CA PHE A 511 14.98 3.06 -16.27
C PHE A 511 15.38 4.46 -16.72
N TYR A 512 15.99 5.19 -15.79
CA TYR A 512 16.54 6.50 -16.05
C TYR A 512 18.07 6.41 -15.99
N PRO A 513 18.78 6.75 -17.06
CA PRO A 513 20.23 6.90 -16.98
C PRO A 513 20.59 8.17 -16.20
N SER A 514 21.74 8.14 -15.56
CA SER A 514 22.27 9.29 -14.82
C SER A 514 22.60 10.48 -15.71
N SER A 515 22.82 11.64 -15.09
CA SER A 515 23.30 12.84 -15.76
C SER A 515 24.61 12.67 -16.48
N ASN A 516 25.44 11.80 -15.98
CA ASN A 516 26.74 11.54 -16.57
C ASN A 516 26.64 10.72 -17.88
N LEU A 517 25.47 10.12 -18.15
CA LEU A 517 25.26 9.26 -19.31
C LEU A 517 24.31 9.95 -20.31
N LYS A 518 24.83 10.35 -21.46
CA LYS A 518 24.04 10.90 -22.55
C LYS A 518 23.73 9.82 -23.59
N GLN A 519 22.45 9.72 -23.97
CA GLN A 519 21.95 8.74 -24.93
C GLN A 519 21.36 9.42 -26.15
N SER A 520 21.77 8.99 -27.31
CA SER A 520 21.16 9.35 -28.60
C SER A 520 20.36 8.16 -29.10
N LEU A 521 19.06 8.36 -29.29
CA LEU A 521 18.11 7.34 -29.68
C LEU A 521 17.60 7.60 -31.11
N LYS A 522 17.23 6.53 -31.81
CA LYS A 522 16.50 6.57 -33.07
C LYS A 522 15.22 5.75 -32.94
N ILE A 523 14.16 6.19 -33.55
CA ILE A 523 12.93 5.40 -33.65
C ILE A 523 13.02 4.59 -34.96
N ASN A 524 12.98 3.27 -34.83
CA ASN A 524 12.99 2.39 -36.01
C ASN A 524 11.61 2.32 -36.68
N LYS A 525 11.52 1.61 -37.80
CA LYS A 525 10.30 1.47 -38.61
C LYS A 525 9.14 0.79 -37.83
N GLU A 526 9.43 0.08 -36.73
CA GLU A 526 8.47 -0.58 -35.88
C GLU A 526 8.03 0.30 -34.70
N GLY A 527 8.49 1.56 -34.62
CA GLY A 527 8.20 2.49 -33.53
C GLY A 527 9.04 2.24 -32.27
N LYS A 528 10.02 1.34 -32.31
CA LYS A 528 10.89 1.04 -31.15
C LYS A 528 12.08 1.99 -31.12
N LYS A 529 12.47 2.36 -29.89
CA LYS A 529 13.67 3.17 -29.63
C LYS A 529 14.92 2.30 -29.72
N GLU A 530 15.87 2.70 -30.56
CA GLU A 530 17.21 2.08 -30.69
C GLU A 530 18.27 3.07 -30.22
N VAL A 531 19.26 2.60 -29.48
CA VAL A 531 20.37 3.41 -29.01
C VAL A 531 21.40 3.53 -30.13
N VAL A 532 21.62 4.76 -30.57
CA VAL A 532 22.61 5.07 -31.63
C VAL A 532 23.97 5.38 -31.02
N LYS A 533 24.00 6.15 -29.92
CA LYS A 533 25.23 6.59 -29.28
C LYS A 533 25.06 6.72 -27.79
N ILE A 534 26.09 6.36 -27.04
CA ILE A 534 26.19 6.59 -25.59
C ILE A 534 27.49 7.32 -25.31
N GLU A 535 27.38 8.43 -24.60
CA GLU A 535 28.50 9.27 -24.21
C GLU A 535 28.45 9.50 -22.69
N LEU A 536 29.61 9.55 -22.06
CA LEU A 536 29.77 9.81 -20.64
C LEU A 536 30.38 11.19 -20.42
N TYR A 537 29.85 11.98 -19.49
CA TYR A 537 30.50 13.20 -19.01
C TYR A 537 31.71 12.85 -18.15
N VAL A 538 32.90 13.19 -18.60
CA VAL A 538 34.15 13.00 -17.88
C VAL A 538 34.85 14.37 -17.80
N ASN A 539 34.98 14.93 -16.59
CA ASN A 539 35.58 16.25 -16.39
C ASN A 539 34.94 17.37 -17.26
N GLY A 540 33.62 17.36 -17.34
CA GLY A 540 32.86 18.36 -18.11
C GLY A 540 32.83 18.16 -19.62
N GLN A 541 33.47 17.12 -20.14
CA GLN A 541 33.48 16.79 -21.57
C GLN A 541 32.74 15.47 -21.85
N LEU A 542 31.97 15.45 -22.92
CA LEU A 542 31.35 14.22 -23.42
C LEU A 542 32.39 13.36 -24.13
N LYS A 543 32.50 12.10 -23.66
CA LYS A 543 33.38 11.09 -24.30
C LYS A 543 32.56 9.85 -24.60
N GLU A 544 32.67 9.35 -25.79
CA GLU A 544 32.03 8.11 -26.19
C GLU A 544 32.52 6.93 -25.35
N ILE A 545 31.63 6.02 -25.03
CA ILE A 545 31.94 4.81 -24.26
C ILE A 545 32.81 3.88 -25.11
N VAL A 546 33.93 3.46 -24.53
CA VAL A 546 34.89 2.52 -25.14
C VAL A 546 34.53 1.09 -24.73
N ASN A 547 34.34 0.17 -25.68
CA ASN A 547 33.82 -1.17 -25.46
C ASN A 547 34.55 -1.96 -24.36
N ASP A 548 35.88 -2.01 -24.43
CA ASP A 548 36.70 -2.82 -23.53
C ASP A 548 37.05 -2.12 -22.21
N LYS A 549 36.73 -0.85 -22.06
CA LYS A 549 36.98 -0.10 -20.84
C LYS A 549 35.96 -0.48 -19.77
N ILE A 550 36.47 -0.65 -18.56
CA ILE A 550 35.64 -0.90 -17.37
C ILE A 550 35.15 0.41 -16.79
N TYR A 551 33.87 0.45 -16.46
CA TYR A 551 33.16 1.56 -15.83
C TYR A 551 32.47 1.06 -14.55
N LYS A 552 32.45 1.88 -13.50
CA LYS A 552 31.73 1.62 -12.29
C LYS A 552 30.29 2.12 -12.40
N MET A 553 29.32 1.23 -12.40
CA MET A 553 27.90 1.53 -12.42
C MET A 553 27.32 1.47 -10.99
N ALA A 554 26.48 2.44 -10.62
CA ALA A 554 25.65 2.38 -9.43
C ALA A 554 24.19 2.10 -9.80
N SER A 555 23.49 1.34 -8.94
CA SER A 555 22.06 1.06 -9.12
C SER A 555 21.45 0.61 -7.78
N SER A 556 20.14 0.34 -7.77
CA SER A 556 19.48 -0.26 -6.63
C SER A 556 19.83 -1.75 -6.49
N MET A 557 19.74 -2.27 -5.28
CA MET A 557 19.87 -3.70 -5.02
C MET A 557 18.79 -4.48 -5.79
N TYR A 558 17.59 -3.92 -5.88
CA TYR A 558 16.50 -4.46 -6.69
C TYR A 558 16.93 -4.70 -8.14
N VAL A 559 17.57 -3.72 -8.76
CA VAL A 559 18.05 -3.81 -10.15
C VAL A 559 19.20 -4.82 -10.30
N LEU A 560 20.11 -4.89 -9.31
CA LEU A 560 21.34 -5.69 -9.35
C LEU A 560 21.22 -7.04 -8.63
N SER A 561 20.04 -7.42 -8.13
CA SER A 561 19.85 -8.70 -7.44
C SER A 561 19.79 -9.87 -8.41
N GLU A 562 20.14 -11.08 -7.93
CA GLU A 562 20.00 -12.35 -8.66
C GLU A 562 18.54 -12.63 -9.07
N THR A 563 17.61 -11.92 -8.46
CA THR A 563 16.17 -12.15 -8.55
C THR A 563 15.40 -10.99 -9.19
N SER A 564 16.13 -9.99 -9.78
CA SER A 564 15.48 -8.93 -10.54
C SER A 564 14.55 -9.56 -11.57
N GLY A 565 13.25 -9.42 -11.34
CA GLY A 565 12.23 -10.28 -11.89
C GLY A 565 12.19 -10.34 -13.42
N GLU A 566 11.47 -11.33 -13.92
CA GLU A 566 11.21 -11.54 -15.35
C GLU A 566 10.62 -10.30 -16.05
N ASP A 567 10.06 -9.33 -15.29
CA ASP A 567 9.56 -8.05 -15.79
C ASP A 567 10.66 -7.06 -16.16
N PHE A 568 11.87 -7.25 -15.63
CA PHE A 568 12.93 -6.28 -15.71
C PHE A 568 13.71 -6.39 -17.01
N ALA A 569 13.95 -7.60 -17.47
CA ALA A 569 14.75 -7.84 -18.67
C ALA A 569 14.54 -9.25 -19.19
N LYS A 570 13.62 -9.43 -20.08
CA LYS A 570 13.74 -10.51 -21.06
C LYS A 570 14.84 -10.08 -22.03
N GLY A 571 16.08 -10.56 -21.86
CA GLY A 571 17.14 -10.30 -22.82
C GLY A 571 18.56 -10.17 -22.25
N GLU A 572 19.48 -9.73 -23.09
CA GLU A 572 20.94 -9.68 -22.81
C GLU A 572 21.30 -8.87 -21.54
N SER A 573 20.55 -7.82 -21.18
CA SER A 573 20.87 -7.03 -19.99
C SER A 573 20.61 -7.79 -18.69
N TYR A 574 19.57 -8.60 -18.64
CA TYR A 574 19.31 -9.48 -17.49
C TYR A 574 20.44 -10.49 -17.32
N GLU A 575 20.85 -11.15 -18.39
CA GLU A 575 21.93 -12.13 -18.34
C GLU A 575 23.24 -11.52 -17.84
N ILE A 576 23.57 -10.30 -18.28
CA ILE A 576 24.78 -9.60 -17.85
C ILE A 576 24.73 -9.27 -16.37
N ILE A 577 23.63 -8.68 -15.90
CA ILE A 577 23.45 -8.26 -14.50
C ILE A 577 23.38 -9.47 -13.60
N HIS A 578 22.60 -10.48 -13.94
CA HIS A 578 22.42 -11.72 -13.20
C HIS A 578 23.74 -12.49 -13.05
N LYS A 579 24.52 -12.63 -14.12
CA LYS A 579 25.85 -13.27 -14.05
C LYS A 579 26.79 -12.55 -13.08
N LYS A 580 26.77 -11.20 -13.08
CA LYS A 580 27.59 -10.41 -12.16
C LYS A 580 27.12 -10.52 -10.71
N ALA A 581 25.82 -10.63 -10.47
CA ALA A 581 25.26 -10.87 -9.14
C ALA A 581 25.66 -12.25 -8.61
N ILE A 582 25.53 -13.31 -9.41
CA ILE A 582 25.97 -14.66 -9.07
C ILE A 582 27.46 -14.70 -8.75
N ASP A 583 28.29 -14.03 -9.55
CA ASP A 583 29.74 -13.95 -9.34
C ASP A 583 30.12 -13.10 -8.11
N LYS A 584 29.16 -12.61 -7.33
CA LYS A 584 29.34 -11.76 -6.13
C LYS A 584 30.19 -10.52 -6.39
N LYS A 585 30.06 -9.95 -7.57
CA LYS A 585 30.77 -8.73 -7.99
C LYS A 585 29.97 -7.45 -7.67
N VAL A 586 28.79 -7.59 -7.09
CA VAL A 586 27.92 -6.49 -6.64
C VAL A 586 28.27 -6.14 -5.20
N ILE A 587 28.52 -4.86 -4.94
CA ILE A 587 28.84 -4.33 -3.60
C ILE A 587 27.75 -3.35 -3.20
N CYS A 588 26.98 -3.69 -2.16
CA CYS A 588 25.88 -2.89 -1.68
C CYS A 588 26.21 -2.12 -0.40
N SER A 589 25.52 -1.00 -0.21
CA SER A 589 25.55 -0.22 1.02
C SER A 589 24.96 -0.97 2.22
N ASN A 590 25.32 -0.52 3.41
CA ASN A 590 24.62 -0.96 4.63
C ASN A 590 23.35 -0.12 4.89
N LYS A 591 23.26 1.09 4.34
CA LYS A 591 22.13 2.00 4.45
C LYS A 591 21.17 1.82 3.29
N THR A 592 19.93 2.21 3.51
CA THR A 592 18.91 2.26 2.45
C THR A 592 19.12 3.47 1.52
N ILE A 593 18.50 3.44 0.34
CA ILE A 593 18.62 4.51 -0.66
C ILE A 593 18.11 5.83 -0.08
N ASP A 594 16.95 5.81 0.58
CA ASP A 594 16.35 7.02 1.18
C ASP A 594 17.24 7.61 2.27
N GLU A 595 17.90 6.77 3.10
CA GLU A 595 18.85 7.23 4.11
C GLU A 595 20.07 7.92 3.46
N GLU A 596 20.68 7.31 2.49
CA GLU A 596 21.85 7.86 1.79
C GLU A 596 21.50 9.13 1.01
N MET A 597 20.33 9.17 0.37
CA MET A 597 19.84 10.34 -0.36
C MET A 597 19.53 11.50 0.57
N ALA A 598 18.83 11.25 1.68
CA ALA A 598 18.59 12.29 2.68
C ALA A 598 19.89 12.84 3.27
N GLU A 599 20.87 11.98 3.57
CA GLU A 599 22.18 12.43 4.04
C GLU A 599 22.94 13.26 2.98
N TYR A 600 22.89 12.86 1.72
CA TYR A 600 23.52 13.57 0.61
C TYR A 600 22.94 14.97 0.41
N PHE A 601 21.62 15.11 0.51
CA PHE A 601 20.96 16.40 0.36
C PHE A 601 20.94 17.24 1.62
N LYS A 602 21.10 16.64 2.79
CA LYS A 602 21.14 17.35 4.07
C LYS A 602 22.23 18.42 4.07
N GLY A 603 21.83 19.64 4.37
CA GLY A 603 22.75 20.79 4.39
C GLY A 603 23.00 21.46 3.05
N LYS A 604 22.40 20.98 1.96
CA LYS A 604 22.45 21.68 0.67
C LYS A 604 21.49 22.89 0.62
N GLY A 605 20.59 22.99 1.59
CA GLY A 605 19.62 24.08 1.69
C GLY A 605 18.65 24.09 0.52
N VAL A 606 18.78 25.08 -0.37
CA VAL A 606 17.96 25.21 -1.57
C VAL A 606 18.71 24.68 -2.79
N VAL A 607 18.08 23.81 -3.53
CA VAL A 607 18.57 23.25 -4.80
C VAL A 607 17.69 23.78 -5.93
N ASP A 608 18.21 24.74 -6.68
CA ASP A 608 17.55 25.28 -7.86
C ASP A 608 17.74 24.34 -9.05
N LEU A 609 16.67 23.64 -9.41
CA LEU A 609 16.70 22.65 -10.48
C LEU A 609 16.78 23.28 -11.87
N SER A 610 16.40 24.58 -12.04
CA SER A 610 16.57 25.29 -13.33
C SER A 610 18.02 25.36 -13.77
N LYS A 611 18.94 25.34 -12.79
CA LYS A 611 20.39 25.37 -13.04
C LYS A 611 21.00 23.97 -13.32
N LYS A 612 20.23 22.91 -13.15
CA LYS A 612 20.70 21.52 -13.27
C LYS A 612 20.54 20.94 -14.66
N VAL A 613 19.68 21.51 -15.49
CA VAL A 613 19.40 21.01 -16.85
C VAL A 613 19.40 22.17 -17.83
N ASP A 614 20.16 22.00 -18.89
CA ASP A 614 20.00 22.79 -20.11
C ASP A 614 18.90 22.13 -20.96
N PRO A 615 17.69 22.71 -21.08
CA PRO A 615 16.61 22.13 -21.90
C PRO A 615 17.00 21.95 -23.36
N LYS A 616 18.05 22.63 -23.81
CA LYS A 616 18.63 22.52 -25.16
C LYS A 616 19.58 21.32 -25.29
N LYS A 617 19.91 20.64 -24.19
CA LYS A 617 20.84 19.50 -24.14
C LYS A 617 20.29 18.38 -23.26
N PRO A 618 19.16 17.78 -23.62
CA PRO A 618 18.60 16.67 -22.86
C PRO A 618 19.60 15.50 -22.79
N ARG A 619 19.53 14.72 -21.74
CA ARG A 619 20.37 13.53 -21.54
C ARG A 619 19.92 12.35 -22.39
N ILE A 620 18.64 12.31 -22.68
CA ILE A 620 18.04 11.36 -23.63
C ILE A 620 17.44 12.19 -24.74
N PHE A 621 17.87 12.00 -25.97
CA PHE A 621 17.29 12.69 -27.11
C PHE A 621 17.13 11.77 -28.33
N ILE A 622 16.08 12.03 -29.06
CA ILE A 622 15.75 11.28 -30.30
C ILE A 622 16.40 12.01 -31.45
N ILE A 623 17.18 11.28 -32.25
CA ILE A 623 17.76 11.76 -33.51
C ILE A 623 16.71 11.50 -34.58
N GLU A 624 16.35 12.52 -35.36
CA GLU A 624 15.46 12.41 -36.51
C GLU A 624 16.05 11.57 -37.64
#